data_b9bd7d568e974b2a51b037171405beee
#
_entry.id   b9bd7d568e974b2a51b037171405beee
#
_cell.length_a   1.000
_cell.length_b   1.000
_cell.length_c   1.000
_cell.angle_alpha   90.00
_cell.angle_beta   90.00
_cell.angle_gamma   90.00
#
_symmetry.space_group_name_H-M   'P 1'
#
loop_
_entity.id
_entity.type
_entity.pdbx_description
1 polymer ?
#
loop_
_entity_poly.entity_id
_entity_poly.type
_entity_poly.pdbx_seq_one_letter_code
_entity_poly.pdbx_strand_id
1 'polypeptide(L)'
;MDRLGKENVVADFLSRIKTDDNTPVDDSFPDEYLLVVSAHSPWYADIANYLVAGKLPSHLSHQEKRKIIQQNPRYRWISGCLFHTRLDQEIQRHIREDEVNDILKACHDGPSGGHFDDKRKAHKILRMGYYWPLLFKDAKKYVWACDSCQRMGQPNHRDEMPLNPQVILEPFE
;
A
#
# COMPACT_ATOMS: atom_id res chain seq x y z
N MET A 1 58.39 -15.52 -3.11
CA MET A 1 59.33 -15.04 -2.07
C MET A 1 58.51 -14.77 -0.84
N ASP A 2 58.53 -15.70 0.09
CA ASP A 2 57.85 -15.54 1.37
C ASP A 2 58.62 -14.52 2.23
N ARG A 3 57.94 -13.47 2.66
CA ARG A 3 58.50 -12.48 3.56
C ARG A 3 58.58 -13.06 4.96
N LEU A 4 59.73 -12.93 5.59
CA LEU A 4 59.95 -13.35 6.97
C LEU A 4 58.93 -12.64 7.90
N GLY A 5 58.33 -13.39 8.84
CA GLY A 5 57.25 -12.91 9.71
C GLY A 5 57.53 -11.62 10.51
N LYS A 6 58.78 -11.23 10.63
CA LYS A 6 59.20 -9.95 11.24
C LYS A 6 58.87 -8.71 10.38
N GLU A 7 58.61 -8.89 9.09
CA GLU A 7 58.31 -7.79 8.17
C GLU A 7 56.80 -7.57 7.97
N ASN A 8 55.95 -8.49 8.45
CA ASN A 8 54.52 -8.40 8.33
C ASN A 8 53.83 -8.10 9.65
N VAL A 9 54.01 -6.89 10.14
CA VAL A 9 53.51 -6.40 11.44
C VAL A 9 51.99 -6.57 11.56
N VAL A 10 51.26 -6.49 10.46
CA VAL A 10 49.78 -6.61 10.44
C VAL A 10 49.37 -8.07 10.67
N ALA A 11 50.03 -9.02 10.01
CA ALA A 11 49.73 -10.43 10.18
C ALA A 11 50.11 -10.94 11.60
N ASP A 12 51.22 -10.44 12.16
CA ASP A 12 51.62 -10.73 13.51
C ASP A 12 50.67 -10.14 14.56
N PHE A 13 50.17 -8.94 14.32
CA PHE A 13 49.15 -8.32 15.16
C PHE A 13 47.86 -9.10 15.15
N LEU A 14 47.35 -9.49 13.93
CA LEU A 14 46.12 -10.25 13.79
C LEU A 14 46.19 -11.62 14.42
N SER A 15 47.37 -12.29 14.38
CA SER A 15 47.58 -13.60 15.03
C SER A 15 47.63 -13.55 16.56
N ARG A 16 47.85 -12.36 17.15
CA ARG A 16 47.88 -12.14 18.60
C ARG A 16 46.59 -11.61 19.19
N ILE A 17 45.60 -11.28 18.36
CA ILE A 17 44.26 -10.96 18.84
C ILE A 17 43.67 -12.26 19.43
N LYS A 18 43.74 -12.38 20.75
CA LYS A 18 42.98 -13.38 21.48
C LYS A 18 41.50 -12.95 21.37
N THR A 19 40.75 -13.59 20.52
CA THR A 19 39.33 -13.61 20.66
C THR A 19 38.99 -14.34 21.92
N ASP A 20 38.45 -13.65 22.92
CA ASP A 20 37.85 -14.31 24.07
C ASP A 20 36.67 -15.13 23.52
N ASP A 21 36.87 -16.46 23.44
CA ASP A 21 35.93 -17.44 22.91
C ASP A 21 34.64 -17.57 23.76
N ASN A 22 34.39 -16.65 24.70
CA ASN A 22 33.25 -16.65 25.60
C ASN A 22 32.25 -15.49 25.37
N THR A 23 32.44 -14.65 24.37
CA THR A 23 31.33 -13.81 23.91
C THR A 23 30.42 -14.68 23.06
N PRO A 24 29.13 -14.84 23.42
CA PRO A 24 28.20 -15.47 22.51
C PRO A 24 28.20 -14.61 21.23
N VAL A 25 28.69 -15.21 20.14
CA VAL A 25 28.57 -14.61 18.82
C VAL A 25 27.08 -14.53 18.57
N ASP A 26 26.53 -13.32 18.64
CA ASP A 26 25.17 -13.06 18.21
C ASP A 26 25.20 -13.18 16.68
N ASP A 27 24.95 -14.39 16.18
CA ASP A 27 24.91 -14.75 14.77
C ASP A 27 23.60 -14.23 14.10
N SER A 28 22.86 -13.35 14.79
CA SER A 28 21.73 -12.68 14.20
C SER A 28 22.23 -11.63 13.20
N PHE A 29 22.48 -12.09 11.97
CA PHE A 29 22.71 -11.18 10.87
C PHE A 29 21.47 -10.27 10.72
N PRO A 30 21.66 -8.94 10.51
CA PRO A 30 20.55 -8.02 10.28
C PRO A 30 19.59 -8.48 9.18
N ASP A 31 20.05 -9.32 8.27
CA ASP A 31 19.26 -9.91 7.19
C ASP A 31 18.23 -10.94 7.65
N GLU A 32 18.44 -11.62 8.81
CA GLU A 32 17.43 -12.54 9.35
C GLU A 32 16.21 -11.79 9.91
N TYR A 33 16.37 -10.56 10.39
CA TYR A 33 15.25 -9.70 10.79
C TYR A 33 14.43 -9.22 9.59
N LEU A 34 14.99 -9.20 8.38
CA LEU A 34 14.25 -8.86 7.15
C LEU A 34 13.30 -9.98 6.72
N LEU A 35 13.44 -11.20 7.23
CA LEU A 35 12.56 -12.32 6.93
C LEU A 35 11.32 -12.40 7.83
N VAL A 36 11.29 -11.65 8.94
CA VAL A 36 10.05 -11.38 9.69
C VAL A 36 9.29 -10.21 9.05
N VAL A 37 9.22 -10.19 7.74
CA VAL A 37 8.28 -9.35 7.01
C VAL A 37 6.88 -9.85 7.35
N SER A 38 6.13 -8.97 8.00
CA SER A 38 4.72 -9.08 8.35
C SER A 38 3.98 -10.15 7.53
N ALA A 39 3.22 -11.00 8.20
CA ALA A 39 2.49 -12.14 7.64
C ALA A 39 1.52 -11.80 6.47
N HIS A 40 1.48 -10.54 6.05
CA HIS A 40 0.67 -10.05 4.94
C HIS A 40 1.59 -9.51 3.84
N SER A 41 1.88 -10.34 2.86
CA SER A 41 2.47 -9.87 1.60
C SER A 41 1.53 -8.84 0.96
N PRO A 42 2.04 -7.66 0.54
CA PRO A 42 1.21 -6.69 -0.16
C PRO A 42 0.64 -7.32 -1.44
N TRP A 43 -0.57 -6.91 -1.82
CA TRP A 43 -1.27 -7.44 -3.01
C TRP A 43 -0.43 -7.41 -4.30
N TYR A 44 0.59 -6.58 -4.35
CA TYR A 44 1.51 -6.43 -5.49
C TYR A 44 2.85 -7.18 -5.31
N ALA A 45 2.98 -8.04 -4.30
CA ALA A 45 4.24 -8.72 -3.97
C ALA A 45 4.83 -9.51 -5.16
N ASP A 46 3.99 -10.19 -5.93
CA ASP A 46 4.43 -10.97 -7.08
C ASP A 46 5.04 -10.10 -8.19
N ILE A 47 4.48 -8.91 -8.39
CA ILE A 47 5.00 -7.92 -9.35
C ILE A 47 6.34 -7.39 -8.86
N ALA A 48 6.44 -7.03 -7.59
CA ALA A 48 7.66 -6.53 -6.97
C ALA A 48 8.78 -7.58 -7.02
N ASN A 49 8.47 -8.82 -6.65
CA ASN A 49 9.42 -9.94 -6.71
C ASN A 49 9.93 -10.20 -8.14
N TYR A 50 9.03 -10.11 -9.13
CA TYR A 50 9.43 -10.24 -10.52
C TYR A 50 10.34 -9.11 -10.98
N LEU A 51 10.08 -7.85 -10.57
CA LEU A 51 10.92 -6.70 -10.91
C LEU A 51 12.30 -6.78 -10.29
N VAL A 52 12.42 -7.32 -9.06
CA VAL A 52 13.68 -7.39 -8.33
C VAL A 52 14.47 -8.65 -8.69
N ALA A 53 13.82 -9.81 -8.68
CA ALA A 53 14.48 -11.11 -8.83
C ALA A 53 14.32 -11.75 -10.22
N GLY A 54 13.47 -11.23 -11.08
CA GLY A 54 13.14 -11.81 -12.39
C GLY A 54 12.39 -13.15 -12.29
N LYS A 55 11.97 -13.56 -11.11
CA LYS A 55 11.34 -14.86 -10.85
C LYS A 55 9.87 -14.67 -10.48
N LEU A 56 9.02 -15.49 -11.08
CA LEU A 56 7.60 -15.57 -10.72
C LEU A 56 7.36 -16.82 -9.88
N PRO A 57 6.47 -16.73 -8.87
CA PRO A 57 6.10 -17.87 -8.04
C PRO A 57 5.61 -19.06 -8.86
N SER A 58 5.89 -20.28 -8.39
CA SER A 58 5.48 -21.51 -9.06
C SER A 58 3.97 -21.75 -9.01
N HIS A 59 3.30 -21.25 -7.97
CA HIS A 59 1.86 -21.41 -7.76
C HIS A 59 1.00 -20.63 -8.76
N LEU A 60 1.55 -19.61 -9.43
CA LEU A 60 0.82 -18.82 -10.42
C LEU A 60 0.56 -19.63 -11.69
N SER A 61 -0.65 -19.54 -12.21
CA SER A 61 -1.03 -20.11 -13.51
C SER A 61 -0.26 -19.45 -14.66
N HIS A 62 -0.19 -20.12 -15.79
CA HIS A 62 0.45 -19.58 -16.98
C HIS A 62 -0.17 -18.26 -17.46
N GLN A 63 -1.48 -18.10 -17.31
CA GLN A 63 -2.18 -16.86 -17.68
C GLN A 63 -1.82 -15.68 -16.75
N GLU A 64 -1.70 -15.90 -15.44
CA GLU A 64 -1.30 -14.90 -14.46
C GLU A 64 0.15 -14.46 -14.69
N LYS A 65 1.06 -15.40 -14.89
CA LYS A 65 2.45 -15.12 -15.24
C LYS A 65 2.54 -14.25 -16.49
N ARG A 66 1.78 -14.59 -17.52
CA ARG A 66 1.76 -13.81 -18.77
C ARG A 66 1.23 -12.38 -18.56
N LYS A 67 0.19 -12.20 -17.73
CA LYS A 67 -0.33 -10.87 -17.37
C LYS A 67 0.72 -10.01 -16.66
N ILE A 68 1.42 -10.58 -15.68
CA ILE A 68 2.48 -9.87 -14.94
C ILE A 68 3.59 -9.43 -15.90
N ILE A 69 4.06 -10.33 -16.77
CA ILE A 69 5.11 -10.02 -17.76
C ILE A 69 4.67 -8.90 -18.72
N GLN A 70 3.43 -8.95 -19.21
CA GLN A 70 2.90 -7.94 -20.15
C GLN A 70 2.74 -6.56 -19.50
N GLN A 71 2.42 -6.53 -18.22
CA GLN A 71 2.23 -5.28 -17.45
C GLN A 71 3.55 -4.71 -16.94
N ASN A 72 4.59 -5.55 -16.82
CA ASN A 72 5.87 -5.19 -16.22
C ASN A 72 6.49 -3.89 -16.76
N PRO A 73 6.46 -3.54 -18.06
CA PRO A 73 7.07 -2.31 -18.56
C PRO A 73 6.51 -1.02 -17.95
N ARG A 74 5.31 -1.07 -17.38
CA ARG A 74 4.66 0.07 -16.73
C ARG A 74 4.97 0.20 -15.24
N TYR A 75 5.57 -0.83 -14.65
CA TYR A 75 5.88 -0.87 -13.22
C TYR A 75 7.35 -0.58 -12.97
N ARG A 76 7.64 0.11 -11.88
CA ARG A 76 8.99 0.39 -11.40
C ARG A 76 9.07 0.20 -9.91
N TRP A 77 10.10 -0.50 -9.46
CA TRP A 77 10.42 -0.67 -8.05
C TRP A 77 11.46 0.36 -7.65
N ILE A 78 11.11 1.30 -6.77
CA ILE A 78 11.98 2.40 -6.34
C ILE A 78 11.88 2.53 -4.82
N SER A 79 13.00 2.43 -4.12
CA SER A 79 13.11 2.65 -2.67
C SER A 79 12.04 1.91 -1.85
N GLY A 80 11.82 0.62 -2.15
CA GLY A 80 10.86 -0.20 -1.41
C GLY A 80 9.38 0.04 -1.76
N CYS A 81 9.09 0.86 -2.77
CA CYS A 81 7.74 1.15 -3.22
C CYS A 81 7.54 0.75 -4.67
N LEU A 82 6.36 0.24 -4.99
CA LEU A 82 5.95 -0.04 -6.35
C LEU A 82 5.28 1.19 -6.96
N PHE A 83 5.74 1.60 -8.11
CA PHE A 83 5.16 2.67 -8.92
C PHE A 83 4.62 2.12 -10.23
N HIS A 84 3.56 2.71 -10.73
CA HIS A 84 2.94 2.40 -12.01
C HIS A 84 2.79 3.66 -12.84
N THR A 85 3.21 3.61 -14.10
CA THR A 85 3.02 4.69 -15.06
C THR A 85 1.75 4.42 -15.86
N ARG A 86 0.78 5.32 -15.78
CA ARG A 86 -0.46 5.27 -16.56
C ARG A 86 -0.21 5.66 -18.02
N LEU A 87 -1.25 5.51 -18.85
CA LEU A 87 -1.21 5.89 -20.27
C LEU A 87 -1.04 7.40 -20.48
N ASP A 88 -1.53 8.21 -19.54
CA ASP A 88 -1.38 9.66 -19.46
C ASP A 88 -0.02 10.12 -18.90
N GLN A 89 0.91 9.17 -18.70
CA GLN A 89 2.25 9.35 -18.13
C GLN A 89 2.26 9.79 -16.65
N GLU A 90 1.12 9.84 -15.99
CA GLU A 90 1.07 10.04 -14.55
C GLU A 90 1.65 8.82 -13.81
N ILE A 91 2.48 9.10 -12.82
CA ILE A 91 3.09 8.08 -11.97
C ILE A 91 2.27 7.95 -10.70
N GLN A 92 1.87 6.72 -10.39
CA GLN A 92 1.10 6.41 -9.18
C GLN A 92 1.86 5.42 -8.30
N ARG A 93 1.98 5.74 -7.01
CA ARG A 93 2.52 4.85 -6.00
C ARG A 93 1.45 3.83 -5.61
N HIS A 94 1.79 2.57 -5.63
CA HIS A 94 0.95 1.50 -5.11
C HIS A 94 1.01 1.47 -3.59
N ILE A 95 -0.17 1.50 -2.98
CA ILE A 95 -0.33 1.59 -1.53
C ILE A 95 -0.51 0.21 -0.94
N ARG A 96 0.12 -0.02 0.21
CA ARG A 96 -0.04 -1.23 1.01
C ARG A 96 -1.36 -1.16 1.79
N GLU A 97 -1.88 -2.31 2.18
CA GLU A 97 -3.16 -2.40 2.91
C GLU A 97 -3.15 -1.66 4.25
N ASP A 98 -2.01 -1.66 4.94
CA ASP A 98 -1.79 -0.95 6.21
C ASP A 98 -1.86 0.57 6.06
N GLU A 99 -1.43 1.14 4.91
CA GLU A 99 -1.43 2.59 4.64
C GLU A 99 -2.80 3.12 4.16
N VAL A 100 -3.70 2.26 3.71
CA VAL A 100 -4.98 2.65 3.07
C VAL A 100 -5.83 3.53 3.99
N ASN A 101 -5.99 3.13 5.25
CA ASN A 101 -6.84 3.85 6.20
C ASN A 101 -6.29 5.26 6.50
N ASP A 102 -4.98 5.41 6.63
CA ASP A 102 -4.35 6.70 6.91
C ASP A 102 -4.51 7.66 5.75
N ILE A 103 -4.38 7.17 4.51
CA ILE A 103 -4.58 7.97 3.31
C ILE A 103 -6.05 8.39 3.16
N LEU A 104 -6.98 7.46 3.38
CA LEU A 104 -8.41 7.77 3.36
C LEU A 104 -8.76 8.82 4.40
N LYS A 105 -8.26 8.69 5.62
CA LYS A 105 -8.44 9.65 6.72
C LYS A 105 -7.85 11.02 6.36
N ALA A 106 -6.61 11.07 5.92
CA ALA A 106 -5.95 12.32 5.52
C ALA A 106 -6.71 13.05 4.40
N CYS A 107 -7.23 12.31 3.41
CA CYS A 107 -8.01 12.87 2.30
C CYS A 107 -9.43 13.27 2.70
N HIS A 108 -9.98 12.69 3.79
CA HIS A 108 -11.34 12.95 4.24
C HIS A 108 -11.39 14.06 5.29
N ASP A 109 -10.58 13.95 6.32
CA ASP A 109 -10.60 14.80 7.51
C ASP A 109 -9.54 15.90 7.46
N GLY A 110 -8.58 15.81 6.52
CA GLY A 110 -7.48 16.77 6.40
C GLY A 110 -7.91 18.16 5.97
N PRO A 111 -7.02 19.17 6.09
CA PRO A 111 -7.31 20.57 5.76
C PRO A 111 -7.81 20.80 4.32
N SER A 112 -7.33 20.00 3.40
CA SER A 112 -7.82 19.95 2.01
C SER A 112 -8.91 18.91 1.83
N GLY A 113 -9.31 18.24 2.90
CA GLY A 113 -10.43 17.31 2.97
C GLY A 113 -11.72 18.11 2.80
N GLY A 114 -12.76 17.48 2.59
CA GLY A 114 -14.12 17.96 2.63
C GLY A 114 -14.92 16.69 2.64
N HIS A 115 -15.99 16.67 3.39
CA HIS A 115 -16.90 15.54 3.43
C HIS A 115 -17.62 15.39 2.08
N PHE A 116 -16.84 15.23 1.01
CA PHE A 116 -17.34 15.08 -0.36
C PHE A 116 -17.72 13.63 -0.65
N ASP A 117 -18.45 13.48 -1.74
CA ASP A 117 -18.86 12.21 -2.33
C ASP A 117 -17.68 11.21 -2.48
N ASP A 118 -17.98 9.92 -2.39
CA ASP A 118 -17.05 8.80 -2.49
C ASP A 118 -16.19 8.84 -3.77
N LYS A 119 -16.82 9.12 -4.91
CA LYS A 119 -16.14 9.21 -6.21
C LYS A 119 -15.14 10.36 -6.25
N ARG A 120 -15.52 11.53 -5.73
CA ARG A 120 -14.62 12.69 -5.67
C ARG A 120 -13.40 12.40 -4.81
N LYS A 121 -13.55 11.66 -3.71
CA LYS A 121 -12.44 11.23 -2.86
C LYS A 121 -11.50 10.28 -3.58
N ALA A 122 -12.05 9.25 -4.21
CA ALA A 122 -11.24 8.31 -4.97
C ALA A 122 -10.43 9.04 -6.06
N HIS A 123 -11.06 9.96 -6.81
CA HIS A 123 -10.36 10.76 -7.81
C HIS A 123 -9.31 11.70 -7.20
N LYS A 124 -9.57 12.26 -6.01
CA LYS A 124 -8.58 13.08 -5.31
C LYS A 124 -7.35 12.25 -4.95
N ILE A 125 -7.52 11.06 -4.42
CA ILE A 125 -6.43 10.14 -4.08
C ILE A 125 -5.62 9.80 -5.34
N LEU A 126 -6.28 9.50 -6.46
CA LEU A 126 -5.61 9.26 -7.74
C LEU A 126 -4.77 10.46 -8.20
N ARG A 127 -5.30 11.70 -8.07
CA ARG A 127 -4.56 12.93 -8.38
C ARG A 127 -3.38 13.19 -7.44
N MET A 128 -3.44 12.70 -6.20
CA MET A 128 -2.31 12.73 -5.28
C MET A 128 -1.23 11.71 -5.62
N GLY A 129 -1.44 10.90 -6.65
CA GLY A 129 -0.49 9.89 -7.10
C GLY A 129 -0.54 8.58 -6.32
N TYR A 130 -1.65 8.25 -5.66
CA TYR A 130 -1.83 6.99 -4.94
C TYR A 130 -2.80 6.07 -5.63
N TYR A 131 -2.53 4.77 -5.59
CA TYR A 131 -3.39 3.75 -6.19
C TYR A 131 -3.36 2.44 -5.42
N TRP A 132 -4.53 1.79 -5.34
CA TRP A 132 -4.70 0.37 -4.98
C TRP A 132 -5.97 -0.19 -5.65
N PRO A 133 -6.10 -1.52 -5.84
CA PRO A 133 -7.19 -2.09 -6.65
C PRO A 133 -8.60 -1.81 -6.14
N LEU A 134 -8.76 -1.71 -4.81
CA LEU A 134 -10.06 -1.51 -4.16
C LEU A 134 -10.36 -0.05 -3.80
N LEU A 135 -9.59 0.91 -4.32
CA LEU A 135 -9.69 2.34 -3.99
C LEU A 135 -11.13 2.88 -3.97
N PHE A 136 -11.90 2.65 -5.02
CA PHE A 136 -13.28 3.15 -5.10
C PHE A 136 -14.21 2.48 -4.08
N LYS A 137 -14.02 1.18 -3.84
CA LYS A 137 -14.80 0.43 -2.86
C LYS A 137 -14.50 0.89 -1.43
N ASP A 138 -13.23 1.10 -1.13
CA ASP A 138 -12.79 1.51 0.20
C ASP A 138 -13.16 2.97 0.47
N ALA A 139 -13.02 3.86 -0.51
CA ALA A 139 -13.48 5.24 -0.42
C ALA A 139 -14.99 5.30 -0.15
N LYS A 140 -15.79 4.48 -0.85
CA LYS A 140 -17.23 4.37 -0.62
C LYS A 140 -17.54 3.88 0.78
N LYS A 141 -16.89 2.80 1.24
CA LYS A 141 -17.06 2.25 2.59
C LYS A 141 -16.72 3.28 3.66
N TYR A 142 -15.64 4.05 3.46
CA TYR A 142 -15.20 5.09 4.39
C TYR A 142 -16.21 6.23 4.50
N VAL A 143 -16.75 6.72 3.36
CA VAL A 143 -17.77 7.77 3.33
C VAL A 143 -19.06 7.31 4.02
N TRP A 144 -19.48 6.08 3.79
CA TRP A 144 -20.68 5.53 4.41
C TRP A 144 -20.54 5.34 5.93
N ALA A 145 -19.34 5.11 6.42
CA ALA A 145 -19.08 5.02 7.86
C ALA A 145 -18.92 6.40 8.54
N CYS A 146 -18.81 7.48 7.76
CA CYS A 146 -18.62 8.82 8.30
C CYS A 146 -19.95 9.47 8.68
N ASP A 147 -20.15 9.73 9.97
CA ASP A 147 -21.35 10.38 10.51
C ASP A 147 -21.63 11.77 9.90
N SER A 148 -20.59 12.60 9.75
CA SER A 148 -20.70 13.93 9.12
C SER A 148 -21.20 13.85 7.66
N CYS A 149 -20.69 12.87 6.90
CA CYS A 149 -21.13 12.66 5.51
C CYS A 149 -22.59 12.19 5.47
N GLN A 150 -22.98 11.32 6.40
CA GLN A 150 -24.36 10.83 6.44
C GLN A 150 -25.35 11.92 6.85
N ARG A 151 -24.98 12.80 7.77
CA ARG A 151 -25.85 13.94 8.20
C ARG A 151 -25.97 15.03 7.12
N MET A 152 -24.91 15.26 6.34
CA MET A 152 -24.90 16.27 5.26
C MET A 152 -25.32 15.71 3.91
N GLY A 153 -25.49 14.40 3.80
CA GLY A 153 -25.94 13.75 2.58
C GLY A 153 -27.34 14.20 2.19
N GLN A 154 -27.50 14.64 0.94
CA GLN A 154 -28.85 14.87 0.42
C GLN A 154 -29.55 13.52 0.31
N PRO A 155 -30.76 13.37 0.87
CA PRO A 155 -31.57 12.18 0.67
C PRO A 155 -31.76 11.95 -0.83
N ASN A 156 -31.68 10.69 -1.25
CA ASN A 156 -31.91 10.34 -2.64
C ASN A 156 -33.39 10.57 -2.94
N HIS A 157 -33.72 11.32 -3.99
CA HIS A 157 -35.09 11.54 -4.41
C HIS A 157 -35.93 10.26 -4.58
N ARG A 158 -35.30 9.10 -4.75
CA ARG A 158 -35.99 7.81 -4.80
C ARG A 158 -36.58 7.35 -3.46
N ASP A 159 -36.05 7.90 -2.36
CA ASP A 159 -36.45 7.52 -1.00
C ASP A 159 -37.44 8.56 -0.40
N GLU A 160 -37.75 9.61 -1.16
CA GLU A 160 -38.79 10.58 -0.77
C GLU A 160 -40.16 9.96 -1.03
N MET A 161 -40.89 9.65 0.04
CA MET A 161 -42.29 9.29 -0.10
C MET A 161 -43.07 10.54 -0.56
N PRO A 162 -43.84 10.48 -1.67
CA PRO A 162 -44.67 11.57 -2.07
C PRO A 162 -45.67 11.87 -0.94
N LEU A 163 -45.65 13.10 -0.45
CA LEU A 163 -46.66 13.58 0.49
C LEU A 163 -48.00 13.73 -0.29
N ASN A 164 -48.86 12.73 -0.14
CA ASN A 164 -50.21 12.84 -0.63
C ASN A 164 -51.01 13.76 0.30
N PRO A 165 -51.57 14.89 -0.16
CA PRO A 165 -52.40 15.74 0.67
C PRO A 165 -53.63 14.93 1.11
N GLN A 166 -53.78 14.73 2.40
CA GLN A 166 -55.03 14.20 2.97
C GLN A 166 -56.06 15.32 2.96
N VAL A 167 -57.12 15.16 2.19
CA VAL A 167 -58.27 16.02 2.29
C VAL A 167 -58.97 15.70 3.61
N ILE A 168 -58.84 16.60 4.56
CA ILE A 168 -59.59 16.51 5.83
C ILE A 168 -61.03 16.95 5.48
N LEU A 169 -61.92 15.98 5.38
CA LEU A 169 -63.34 16.27 5.39
C LEU A 169 -63.69 16.69 6.80
N GLU A 170 -64.31 17.86 6.94
CA GLU A 170 -64.81 18.32 8.21
C GLU A 170 -65.82 17.31 8.75
N PRO A 171 -65.70 16.92 10.05
CA PRO A 171 -66.46 15.80 10.57
C PRO A 171 -67.94 16.05 10.81
N PHE A 172 -68.50 17.18 10.42
CA PHE A 172 -69.92 17.48 10.63
C PHE A 172 -70.51 18.42 9.58
N GLU A 173 -70.86 17.91 8.40
CA GLU A 173 -71.95 18.31 7.58
C GLU A 173 -72.83 17.12 7.24
#